data_aa25ac8c99df6a6405e6471151beb730
#
_entry.id   aa25ac8c99df6a6405e6471151beb730
#
_cell.length_a   1.000
_cell.length_b   1.000
_cell.length_c   1.000
_cell.angle_alpha   90.00
_cell.angle_beta   90.00
_cell.angle_gamma   90.00
#
_symmetry.space_group_name_H-M   'P 1'
#
loop_
_entity.id
_entity.type
_entity.pdbx_description
1 polymer ?
#
loop_
_entity_poly.entity_id
_entity_poly.type
_entity_poly.pdbx_seq_one_letter_code
_entity_poly.pdbx_strand_id
1 'polypeptide(L)'
;KDENAVLRKAKSNQIVKAEKKPYVFPKSGEQTLVHRPVIIGSGPAGLFAGLFLAREGYRPIILERGMAVDERTACVNGYWKKEHPLNPNCNVQFGEGGAGTFSDGKLNTVIKDKSGRRTAVLKTFVEFGADPSILYVNKPHIGTDVLLTVVKNIRNEIIRLGGEVRFEQLVTDIEVINPETTLLHIKKLLKPEETYELKSNAVILAIGHSARDTFEMLYKRGIPMEQKPFAMGLRIEHPRTFINEAQYGYHPDYEDLLPTADYKLVHQAANGRAVYSFCMCPGGYVVNASSESGRICVNGMSYSDRKADNSNSAIVVNVTPEDYPGDHPLAGMYFQRELEEKAYQAGKGAIPVQRFGDFRMNRMSEIAGKIKPCIKGAYTFSNLNCCLPEYIRDAIIDGVLSFDRVISGFADDDAILSGVEARTSSPIKILRDADLTSAHTCIYPCGEGAGYAGGITSAA
;
A
#
# COMPACT_ATOMS: atom_id res chain seq x y z
N LYS A 1 5.40 -15.11 40.17
CA LYS A 1 6.83 -15.51 40.29
C LYS A 1 7.67 -14.25 40.29
N ASP A 2 8.72 -14.19 41.14
CA ASP A 2 9.61 -13.03 41.25
C ASP A 2 10.56 -12.99 40.05
N GLU A 3 10.36 -12.02 39.14
CA GLU A 3 11.18 -11.83 37.94
C GLU A 3 12.66 -11.62 38.26
N ASN A 4 12.96 -10.91 39.36
CA ASN A 4 14.35 -10.65 39.77
C ASN A 4 15.05 -11.94 40.25
N ALA A 5 14.30 -12.86 40.87
CA ALA A 5 14.82 -14.17 41.23
C ALA A 5 15.11 -15.03 39.97
N VAL A 6 14.28 -14.95 38.96
CA VAL A 6 14.51 -15.64 37.67
C VAL A 6 15.75 -15.08 36.98
N LEU A 7 15.91 -13.76 36.89
CA LEU A 7 17.07 -13.11 36.27
C LEU A 7 18.38 -13.49 37.01
N ARG A 8 18.39 -13.49 38.32
CA ARG A 8 19.56 -13.92 39.12
C ARG A 8 19.94 -15.37 38.86
N LYS A 9 18.96 -16.26 38.70
CA LYS A 9 19.19 -17.69 38.40
C LYS A 9 19.65 -17.94 36.95
N ALA A 10 19.25 -17.12 36.04
CA ALA A 10 19.53 -17.30 34.59
C ALA A 10 21.03 -17.19 34.26
N LYS A 11 21.82 -16.46 35.06
CA LYS A 11 23.28 -16.26 34.89
C LYS A 11 23.71 -15.97 33.45
N SER A 12 22.89 -15.23 32.69
CA SER A 12 23.12 -14.91 31.27
C SER A 12 22.89 -13.43 31.02
N ASN A 13 23.84 -12.77 30.37
CA ASN A 13 23.71 -11.38 29.91
C ASN A 13 22.71 -11.21 28.75
N GLN A 14 22.26 -12.32 28.15
CA GLN A 14 21.27 -12.29 27.07
C GLN A 14 19.83 -12.29 27.63
N ILE A 15 19.64 -12.59 28.89
CA ILE A 15 18.33 -12.57 29.55
C ILE A 15 18.24 -11.32 30.40
N VAL A 16 17.44 -10.37 29.94
CA VAL A 16 17.24 -9.08 30.62
C VAL A 16 15.76 -8.86 30.91
N LYS A 17 15.47 -8.03 31.89
CA LYS A 17 14.10 -7.61 32.17
C LYS A 17 13.58 -6.83 30.96
N ALA A 18 12.44 -7.24 30.43
CA ALA A 18 11.79 -6.52 29.34
C ALA A 18 11.20 -5.20 29.87
N GLU A 19 11.76 -4.09 29.43
CA GLU A 19 11.19 -2.77 29.69
C GLU A 19 10.11 -2.48 28.66
N LYS A 20 8.84 -2.45 29.08
CA LYS A 20 7.75 -1.95 28.24
C LYS A 20 7.78 -0.42 28.29
N LYS A 21 8.21 0.21 27.21
CA LYS A 21 8.10 1.68 27.03
C LYS A 21 6.81 1.96 26.23
N PRO A 22 5.69 2.28 26.89
CA PRO A 22 4.48 2.69 26.18
C PRO A 22 4.77 4.00 25.42
N TYR A 23 4.19 4.12 24.24
CA TYR A 23 4.20 5.43 23.56
C TYR A 23 3.35 6.41 24.38
N VAL A 24 3.91 7.56 24.65
CA VAL A 24 3.22 8.67 25.30
C VAL A 24 2.96 9.73 24.24
N PHE A 25 1.68 10.01 24.00
CA PHE A 25 1.31 11.08 23.09
C PHE A 25 1.79 12.42 23.63
N PRO A 26 2.24 13.34 22.76
CA PRO A 26 2.53 14.70 23.13
C PRO A 26 1.28 15.35 23.76
N LYS A 27 1.47 16.15 24.78
CA LYS A 27 0.36 16.96 25.32
C LYS A 27 -0.08 17.96 24.27
N SER A 28 -1.39 18.25 24.24
CA SER A 28 -1.95 19.32 23.43
C SER A 28 -1.28 20.65 23.77
N GLY A 29 -1.05 21.47 22.74
CA GLY A 29 -0.54 22.82 22.92
C GLY A 29 -1.60 23.75 23.54
N GLU A 30 -1.18 24.93 23.94
CA GLU A 30 -2.06 25.95 24.54
C GLU A 30 -2.75 26.84 23.48
N GLN A 31 -2.27 26.80 22.24
CA GLN A 31 -2.81 27.60 21.15
C GLN A 31 -4.18 27.10 20.71
N THR A 32 -5.18 27.98 20.73
CA THR A 32 -6.52 27.68 20.23
C THR A 32 -6.57 27.76 18.71
N LEU A 33 -7.00 26.67 18.06
CA LEU A 33 -7.24 26.67 16.61
C LEU A 33 -8.59 27.34 16.30
N VAL A 34 -8.57 28.37 15.46
CA VAL A 34 -9.79 29.05 14.97
C VAL A 34 -10.56 28.15 14.01
N HIS A 35 -9.85 27.45 13.16
CA HIS A 35 -10.39 26.52 12.18
C HIS A 35 -9.97 25.09 12.51
N ARG A 36 -10.89 24.14 12.33
CA ARG A 36 -10.68 22.70 12.62
C ARG A 36 -9.55 22.14 11.76
N PRO A 37 -8.76 21.16 12.28
CA PRO A 37 -7.85 20.37 11.45
C PRO A 37 -8.60 19.66 10.34
N VAL A 38 -8.06 19.69 9.13
CA VAL A 38 -8.58 18.96 7.97
C VAL A 38 -7.56 17.93 7.50
N ILE A 39 -8.00 16.70 7.30
CA ILE A 39 -7.20 15.58 6.86
C ILE A 39 -7.66 15.19 5.45
N ILE A 40 -6.74 15.13 4.49
CA ILE A 40 -7.05 14.76 3.11
C ILE A 40 -6.63 13.32 2.89
N GLY A 41 -7.62 12.43 2.78
CA GLY A 41 -7.47 10.99 2.65
C GLY A 41 -7.75 10.22 3.93
N SER A 42 -8.44 9.09 3.81
CA SER A 42 -8.83 8.17 4.89
C SER A 42 -8.06 6.84 4.87
N GLY A 43 -6.85 6.83 4.30
CA GLY A 43 -5.91 5.72 4.43
C GLY A 43 -5.36 5.59 5.87
N PRO A 44 -4.43 4.66 6.13
CA PRO A 44 -3.91 4.44 7.48
C PRO A 44 -3.40 5.73 8.16
N ALA A 45 -2.64 6.56 7.45
CA ALA A 45 -2.15 7.83 7.99
C ALA A 45 -3.30 8.78 8.38
N GLY A 46 -4.30 8.92 7.51
CA GLY A 46 -5.42 9.82 7.76
C GLY A 46 -6.35 9.35 8.87
N LEU A 47 -6.66 8.05 8.93
CA LEU A 47 -7.49 7.48 9.99
C LEU A 47 -6.81 7.59 11.36
N PHE A 48 -5.51 7.29 11.46
CA PHE A 48 -4.78 7.40 12.73
C PHE A 48 -4.62 8.87 13.14
N ALA A 49 -4.28 9.78 12.23
CA ALA A 49 -4.26 11.21 12.53
C ALA A 49 -5.63 11.70 13.01
N GLY A 50 -6.71 11.30 12.33
CA GLY A 50 -8.07 11.65 12.71
C GLY A 50 -8.47 11.12 14.08
N LEU A 51 -8.16 9.84 14.36
CA LEU A 51 -8.46 9.22 15.65
C LEU A 51 -7.74 9.92 16.80
N PHE A 52 -6.44 10.20 16.66
CA PHE A 52 -5.67 10.80 17.73
C PHE A 52 -6.04 12.26 17.96
N LEU A 53 -6.25 13.02 16.90
CA LEU A 53 -6.78 14.39 17.03
C LEU A 53 -8.18 14.42 17.66
N ALA A 54 -9.05 13.46 17.32
CA ALA A 54 -10.37 13.38 17.93
C ALA A 54 -10.29 13.03 19.43
N ARG A 55 -9.39 12.12 19.83
CA ARG A 55 -9.12 11.77 21.23
C ARG A 55 -8.63 12.96 22.06
N GLU A 56 -7.87 13.86 21.44
CA GLU A 56 -7.40 15.09 22.06
C GLU A 56 -8.42 16.27 21.96
N GLY A 57 -9.64 16.01 21.46
CA GLY A 57 -10.73 16.99 21.43
C GLY A 57 -10.71 17.99 20.25
N TYR A 58 -9.84 17.83 19.27
CA TYR A 58 -9.71 18.75 18.13
C TYR A 58 -10.84 18.66 17.09
N ARG A 59 -11.68 17.66 17.13
CA ARG A 59 -12.81 17.44 16.20
C ARG A 59 -12.40 17.57 14.72
N PRO A 60 -11.45 16.73 14.23
CA PRO A 60 -10.94 16.83 12.87
C PRO A 60 -12.02 16.57 11.82
N ILE A 61 -11.79 17.04 10.58
CA ILE A 61 -12.59 16.72 9.39
C ILE A 61 -11.72 15.89 8.46
N ILE A 62 -12.12 14.65 8.17
CA ILE A 62 -11.47 13.81 7.16
C ILE A 62 -12.25 13.95 5.86
N LEU A 63 -11.55 14.30 4.77
CA LEU A 63 -12.08 14.36 3.42
C LEU A 63 -11.55 13.16 2.63
N GLU A 64 -12.43 12.26 2.20
CA GLU A 64 -12.09 11.10 1.38
C GLU A 64 -12.78 11.22 0.01
N ARG A 65 -12.00 11.06 -1.07
CA ARG A 65 -12.54 11.12 -2.42
C ARG A 65 -13.40 9.92 -2.78
N GLY A 66 -13.09 8.74 -2.21
CA GLY A 66 -13.83 7.52 -2.45
C GLY A 66 -14.99 7.31 -1.48
N MET A 67 -15.59 6.14 -1.58
CA MET A 67 -16.76 5.74 -0.80
C MET A 67 -16.36 5.18 0.57
N ALA A 68 -17.34 5.09 1.48
CA ALA A 68 -17.20 4.34 2.72
C ALA A 68 -16.97 2.84 2.42
N VAL A 69 -16.42 2.12 3.40
CA VAL A 69 -15.85 0.78 3.17
C VAL A 69 -16.83 -0.23 2.61
N ASP A 70 -18.10 -0.17 3.00
CA ASP A 70 -19.12 -1.12 2.54
C ASP A 70 -19.46 -0.87 1.05
N GLU A 71 -19.76 0.38 0.67
CA GLU A 71 -20.06 0.78 -0.70
C GLU A 71 -18.80 0.65 -1.59
N ARG A 72 -17.62 0.98 -1.06
CA ARG A 72 -16.35 0.77 -1.73
C ARG A 72 -16.13 -0.70 -2.08
N THR A 73 -16.42 -1.60 -1.15
CA THR A 73 -16.27 -3.05 -1.37
C THR A 73 -17.19 -3.53 -2.49
N ALA A 74 -18.43 -3.06 -2.52
CA ALA A 74 -19.35 -3.35 -3.61
C ALA A 74 -18.84 -2.80 -4.95
N CYS A 75 -18.37 -1.56 -4.99
CA CYS A 75 -17.81 -0.92 -6.17
C CYS A 75 -16.60 -1.67 -6.71
N VAL A 76 -15.62 -2.03 -5.86
CA VAL A 76 -14.42 -2.77 -6.29
C VAL A 76 -14.79 -4.16 -6.82
N ASN A 77 -15.67 -4.89 -6.12
CA ASN A 77 -16.11 -6.21 -6.55
C ASN A 77 -16.88 -6.16 -7.88
N GLY A 78 -17.76 -5.17 -8.07
CA GLY A 78 -18.49 -4.97 -9.31
C GLY A 78 -17.56 -4.70 -10.49
N TYR A 79 -16.54 -3.85 -10.29
CA TYR A 79 -15.50 -3.62 -11.30
C TYR A 79 -14.75 -4.92 -11.65
N TRP A 80 -14.33 -5.70 -10.68
CA TRP A 80 -13.64 -6.98 -10.93
C TRP A 80 -14.50 -8.00 -11.67
N LYS A 81 -15.80 -7.98 -11.45
CA LYS A 81 -16.78 -8.83 -12.15
C LYS A 81 -17.24 -8.27 -13.51
N LYS A 82 -16.75 -7.10 -13.92
CA LYS A 82 -17.17 -6.38 -15.13
C LYS A 82 -18.63 -5.91 -15.11
N GLU A 83 -19.22 -5.71 -13.94
CA GLU A 83 -20.57 -5.18 -13.79
C GLU A 83 -20.65 -3.68 -14.13
N HIS A 84 -19.55 -2.97 -13.99
CA HIS A 84 -19.39 -1.56 -14.37
C HIS A 84 -17.92 -1.22 -14.70
N PRO A 85 -17.66 -0.10 -15.39
CA PRO A 85 -16.29 0.36 -15.64
C PRO A 85 -15.59 0.82 -14.36
N LEU A 86 -14.27 1.03 -14.45
CA LEU A 86 -13.46 1.59 -13.36
C LEU A 86 -14.04 2.93 -12.88
N ASN A 87 -14.25 3.06 -11.58
CA ASN A 87 -14.50 4.35 -10.95
C ASN A 87 -13.15 4.98 -10.52
N PRO A 88 -12.70 6.07 -11.15
CA PRO A 88 -11.40 6.68 -10.84
C PRO A 88 -11.33 7.30 -9.44
N ASN A 89 -12.46 7.52 -8.77
CA ASN A 89 -12.51 8.07 -7.42
C ASN A 89 -12.77 6.99 -6.35
N CYS A 90 -13.23 5.78 -6.71
CA CYS A 90 -13.50 4.70 -5.78
C CYS A 90 -13.04 3.36 -6.35
N ASN A 91 -11.93 2.83 -5.84
CA ASN A 91 -11.27 1.64 -6.37
C ASN A 91 -10.33 1.04 -5.31
N VAL A 92 -9.39 0.16 -5.70
CA VAL A 92 -8.40 -0.44 -4.79
C VAL A 92 -7.47 0.60 -4.14
N GLN A 93 -7.26 1.75 -4.76
CA GLN A 93 -6.39 2.81 -4.25
C GLN A 93 -7.13 3.85 -3.40
N PHE A 94 -8.36 4.20 -3.80
CA PHE A 94 -9.17 5.27 -3.20
C PHE A 94 -10.42 4.74 -2.51
N GLY A 95 -10.75 5.36 -1.39
CA GLY A 95 -11.84 5.05 -0.51
C GLY A 95 -11.37 4.73 0.90
N GLU A 96 -12.31 4.55 1.81
CA GLU A 96 -12.03 4.34 3.24
C GLU A 96 -11.02 3.22 3.50
N GLY A 97 -10.00 3.52 4.31
CA GLY A 97 -8.90 2.62 4.64
C GLY A 97 -7.75 2.63 3.62
N GLY A 98 -7.90 3.34 2.47
CA GLY A 98 -6.88 3.45 1.43
C GLY A 98 -6.53 2.11 0.77
N ALA A 99 -5.38 2.03 0.09
CA ALA A 99 -4.93 0.82 -0.61
C ALA A 99 -4.70 -0.38 0.34
N GLY A 100 -4.42 -0.12 1.61
CA GLY A 100 -4.22 -1.16 2.63
C GLY A 100 -5.42 -2.08 2.82
N THR A 101 -6.63 -1.58 2.62
CA THR A 101 -7.89 -2.33 2.80
C THR A 101 -8.03 -3.52 1.84
N PHE A 102 -7.50 -3.40 0.61
CA PHE A 102 -7.50 -4.48 -0.39
C PHE A 102 -6.08 -5.05 -0.60
N SER A 103 -5.41 -5.42 0.49
CA SER A 103 -4.08 -6.00 0.50
C SER A 103 -4.03 -7.24 1.42
N ASP A 104 -2.86 -7.86 1.62
CA ASP A 104 -2.68 -8.91 2.64
C ASP A 104 -2.80 -8.34 4.08
N GLY A 105 -2.82 -7.03 4.25
CA GLY A 105 -2.88 -6.41 5.57
C GLY A 105 -1.64 -6.67 6.42
N LYS A 106 -0.46 -6.77 5.81
CA LYS A 106 0.80 -6.92 6.53
C LYS A 106 1.09 -5.73 7.42
N LEU A 107 1.45 -6.02 8.66
CA LEU A 107 1.82 -5.03 9.67
C LEU A 107 3.33 -5.00 9.94
N ASN A 108 4.10 -5.71 9.12
CA ASN A 108 5.55 -5.73 9.23
C ASN A 108 6.16 -4.39 8.83
N THR A 109 7.15 -3.95 9.58
CA THR A 109 7.98 -2.79 9.25
C THR A 109 9.42 -3.07 9.65
N VAL A 110 10.37 -2.54 8.87
CA VAL A 110 11.81 -2.58 9.21
C VAL A 110 12.19 -1.50 10.22
N ILE A 111 11.29 -0.58 10.53
CA ILE A 111 11.52 0.50 11.49
C ILE A 111 11.61 -0.10 12.89
N LYS A 112 12.74 0.17 13.59
CA LYS A 112 12.92 -0.22 14.99
C LYS A 112 12.01 0.63 15.89
N ASP A 113 11.20 -0.02 16.72
CA ASP A 113 10.23 0.66 17.61
C ASP A 113 10.90 1.23 18.88
N LYS A 114 11.78 2.21 18.71
CA LYS A 114 12.51 2.84 19.82
C LYS A 114 11.59 3.67 20.75
N SER A 115 10.50 4.19 20.23
CA SER A 115 9.57 5.10 20.94
C SER A 115 8.26 4.43 21.36
N GLY A 116 8.01 3.18 20.99
CA GLY A 116 6.75 2.48 21.25
C GLY A 116 5.60 2.81 20.27
N ARG A 117 5.86 3.60 19.21
CA ARG A 117 4.83 3.99 18.24
C ARG A 117 4.23 2.81 17.48
N ARG A 118 5.08 1.89 16.99
CA ARG A 118 4.61 0.66 16.34
C ARG A 118 3.68 -0.14 17.27
N THR A 119 4.10 -0.31 18.52
CA THR A 119 3.31 -1.02 19.53
C THR A 119 1.98 -0.32 19.79
N ALA A 120 1.94 1.02 19.80
CA ALA A 120 0.71 1.79 19.94
C ALA A 120 -0.22 1.57 18.75
N VAL A 121 0.30 1.59 17.52
CA VAL A 121 -0.47 1.30 16.29
C VAL A 121 -1.08 -0.11 16.34
N LEU A 122 -0.30 -1.15 16.67
CA LEU A 122 -0.80 -2.52 16.78
C LEU A 122 -1.89 -2.66 17.87
N LYS A 123 -1.71 -2.01 19.03
CA LYS A 123 -2.72 -1.97 20.08
C LYS A 123 -4.01 -1.30 19.63
N THR A 124 -3.90 -0.21 18.86
CA THR A 124 -5.05 0.46 18.29
C THR A 124 -5.80 -0.47 17.32
N PHE A 125 -5.11 -1.23 16.46
CA PHE A 125 -5.78 -2.22 15.61
C PHE A 125 -6.53 -3.28 16.43
N VAL A 126 -5.92 -3.78 17.51
CA VAL A 126 -6.60 -4.74 18.42
C VAL A 126 -7.81 -4.11 19.12
N GLU A 127 -7.71 -2.87 19.57
CA GLU A 127 -8.81 -2.11 20.18
C GLU A 127 -10.02 -2.03 19.23
N PHE A 128 -9.77 -1.93 17.91
CA PHE A 128 -10.82 -1.81 16.91
C PHE A 128 -11.17 -3.13 16.19
N GLY A 129 -10.72 -4.27 16.71
CA GLY A 129 -11.22 -5.58 16.32
C GLY A 129 -10.24 -6.50 15.59
N ALA A 130 -8.95 -6.14 15.50
CA ALA A 130 -7.94 -7.08 15.03
C ALA A 130 -7.62 -8.12 16.12
N ASP A 131 -7.19 -9.31 15.67
CA ASP A 131 -6.81 -10.39 16.58
C ASP A 131 -5.62 -9.98 17.46
N PRO A 132 -5.67 -10.20 18.79
CA PRO A 132 -4.57 -9.87 19.71
C PRO A 132 -3.24 -10.54 19.38
N SER A 133 -3.22 -11.62 18.63
CA SER A 133 -2.00 -12.30 18.20
C SER A 133 -1.04 -11.39 17.44
N ILE A 134 -1.54 -10.35 16.74
CA ILE A 134 -0.69 -9.38 16.03
C ILE A 134 0.31 -8.65 16.94
N LEU A 135 0.10 -8.67 18.26
CA LEU A 135 1.00 -8.04 19.23
C LEU A 135 2.27 -8.86 19.51
N TYR A 136 2.26 -10.17 19.20
CA TYR A 136 3.36 -11.06 19.55
C TYR A 136 3.84 -12.00 18.44
N VAL A 137 3.07 -12.17 17.36
CA VAL A 137 3.55 -12.95 16.21
C VAL A 137 4.63 -12.19 15.45
N ASN A 138 5.59 -12.93 14.90
CA ASN A 138 6.75 -12.33 14.22
C ASN A 138 6.38 -11.56 12.93
N LYS A 139 5.43 -12.08 12.15
CA LYS A 139 4.97 -11.48 10.89
C LYS A 139 3.45 -11.23 10.95
N PRO A 140 3.01 -10.20 11.72
CA PRO A 140 1.60 -9.96 11.91
C PRO A 140 0.94 -9.50 10.60
N HIS A 141 -0.27 -10.00 10.36
CA HIS A 141 -1.16 -9.55 9.29
C HIS A 141 -2.60 -9.56 9.79
N ILE A 142 -3.46 -8.82 9.13
CA ILE A 142 -4.88 -8.73 9.51
C ILE A 142 -5.76 -9.41 8.45
N GLY A 143 -5.41 -9.29 7.16
CA GLY A 143 -6.25 -9.72 6.05
C GLY A 143 -7.29 -8.66 5.64
N THR A 144 -7.70 -8.71 4.39
CA THR A 144 -8.66 -7.74 3.83
C THR A 144 -9.99 -7.76 4.57
N ASP A 145 -10.55 -8.92 4.82
CA ASP A 145 -11.85 -9.15 5.48
C ASP A 145 -11.94 -8.51 6.88
N VAL A 146 -10.90 -8.66 7.69
CA VAL A 146 -10.84 -8.08 9.04
C VAL A 146 -10.58 -6.58 8.99
N LEU A 147 -9.72 -6.11 8.07
CA LEU A 147 -9.43 -4.68 7.91
C LEU A 147 -10.68 -3.85 7.60
N LEU A 148 -11.64 -4.38 6.83
CA LEU A 148 -12.91 -3.70 6.56
C LEU A 148 -13.63 -3.31 7.87
N THR A 149 -13.69 -4.24 8.83
CA THR A 149 -14.32 -4.00 10.15
C THR A 149 -13.51 -3.03 10.98
N VAL A 150 -12.19 -3.18 11.01
CA VAL A 150 -11.30 -2.33 11.82
C VAL A 150 -11.38 -0.86 11.37
N VAL A 151 -11.31 -0.57 10.06
CA VAL A 151 -11.38 0.81 9.57
C VAL A 151 -12.73 1.45 9.85
N LYS A 152 -13.84 0.67 9.70
CA LYS A 152 -15.18 1.11 10.04
C LYS A 152 -15.31 1.48 11.53
N ASN A 153 -14.74 0.67 12.41
CA ASN A 153 -14.76 0.91 13.85
C ASN A 153 -13.94 2.17 14.22
N ILE A 154 -12.76 2.37 13.61
CA ILE A 154 -11.96 3.59 13.79
C ILE A 154 -12.75 4.83 13.35
N ARG A 155 -13.39 4.80 12.17
CA ARG A 155 -14.26 5.90 11.72
C ARG A 155 -15.37 6.21 12.72
N ASN A 156 -16.09 5.19 13.17
CA ASN A 156 -17.19 5.36 14.12
C ASN A 156 -16.71 6.02 15.42
N GLU A 157 -15.53 5.67 15.90
CA GLU A 157 -14.93 6.29 17.08
C GLU A 157 -14.57 7.76 16.83
N ILE A 158 -13.99 8.09 15.67
CA ILE A 158 -13.70 9.48 15.29
C ILE A 158 -14.99 10.32 15.34
N ILE A 159 -16.08 9.79 14.77
CA ILE A 159 -17.39 10.45 14.74
C ILE A 159 -17.95 10.59 16.16
N ARG A 160 -17.89 9.53 16.96
CA ARG A 160 -18.34 9.54 18.36
C ARG A 160 -17.64 10.61 19.21
N LEU A 161 -16.36 10.87 18.92
CA LEU A 161 -15.54 11.90 19.58
C LEU A 161 -15.74 13.31 18.99
N GLY A 162 -16.71 13.51 18.07
CA GLY A 162 -17.05 14.81 17.49
C GLY A 162 -16.24 15.19 16.25
N GLY A 163 -15.44 14.29 15.69
CA GLY A 163 -14.85 14.44 14.36
C GLY A 163 -15.87 14.18 13.25
N GLU A 164 -15.48 14.43 12.01
CA GLU A 164 -16.29 14.18 10.81
C GLU A 164 -15.48 13.38 9.80
N VAL A 165 -16.14 12.42 9.11
CA VAL A 165 -15.57 11.74 7.96
C VAL A 165 -16.53 11.92 6.78
N ARG A 166 -16.07 12.63 5.75
CA ARG A 166 -16.86 13.00 4.58
C ARG A 166 -16.35 12.27 3.37
N PHE A 167 -17.14 11.32 2.88
CA PHE A 167 -16.86 10.55 1.68
C PHE A 167 -17.31 11.26 0.42
N GLU A 168 -16.73 10.84 -0.73
CA GLU A 168 -17.03 11.40 -2.05
C GLU A 168 -16.81 12.92 -2.10
N GLN A 169 -15.78 13.36 -1.37
CA GLN A 169 -15.35 14.75 -1.29
C GLN A 169 -13.92 14.86 -1.82
N LEU A 170 -13.79 15.39 -3.03
CA LEU A 170 -12.51 15.58 -3.69
C LEU A 170 -11.98 16.99 -3.39
N VAL A 171 -10.82 17.09 -2.77
CA VAL A 171 -10.08 18.35 -2.69
C VAL A 171 -9.48 18.62 -4.07
N THR A 172 -9.97 19.66 -4.73
CA THR A 172 -9.57 20.04 -6.09
C THR A 172 -8.48 21.09 -6.10
N ASP A 173 -8.37 21.86 -5.02
CA ASP A 173 -7.37 22.92 -4.91
C ASP A 173 -7.07 23.28 -3.46
N ILE A 174 -5.88 23.87 -3.24
CA ILE A 174 -5.39 24.35 -1.93
C ILE A 174 -4.79 25.73 -2.13
N GLU A 175 -5.19 26.70 -1.29
CA GLU A 175 -4.63 28.04 -1.28
C GLU A 175 -4.11 28.39 0.11
N VAL A 176 -2.83 28.70 0.20
CA VAL A 176 -2.21 29.18 1.44
C VAL A 176 -2.54 30.66 1.60
N ILE A 177 -3.47 30.99 2.51
CA ILE A 177 -3.86 32.38 2.80
C ILE A 177 -2.74 33.07 3.58
N ASN A 178 -2.19 32.40 4.58
CA ASN A 178 -1.06 32.82 5.40
C ASN A 178 -0.42 31.58 6.03
N PRO A 179 0.73 31.69 6.73
CA PRO A 179 1.40 30.52 7.32
C PRO A 179 0.54 29.66 8.25
N GLU A 180 -0.49 30.24 8.87
CA GLU A 180 -1.35 29.56 9.86
C GLU A 180 -2.71 29.16 9.29
N THR A 181 -3.03 29.50 8.04
CA THR A 181 -4.37 29.28 7.48
C THR A 181 -4.30 28.88 6.01
N THR A 182 -4.87 27.74 5.71
CA THR A 182 -5.05 27.22 4.34
C THR A 182 -6.53 27.14 4.00
N LEU A 183 -6.90 27.56 2.79
CA LEU A 183 -8.22 27.38 2.19
C LEU A 183 -8.20 26.16 1.28
N LEU A 184 -9.17 25.28 1.44
CA LEU A 184 -9.37 24.08 0.65
C LEU A 184 -10.61 24.25 -0.21
N HIS A 185 -10.52 23.93 -1.51
CA HIS A 185 -11.65 23.87 -2.42
C HIS A 185 -12.07 22.42 -2.61
N ILE A 186 -13.33 22.12 -2.32
CA ILE A 186 -13.85 20.76 -2.30
C ILE A 186 -14.99 20.61 -3.30
N LYS A 187 -14.93 19.56 -4.10
CA LYS A 187 -15.98 19.13 -5.02
C LYS A 187 -16.70 17.89 -4.46
N LYS A 188 -18.03 17.96 -4.41
CA LYS A 188 -18.86 16.80 -4.07
C LYS A 188 -19.00 15.89 -5.30
N LEU A 189 -18.53 14.66 -5.22
CA LEU A 189 -18.54 13.75 -6.38
C LEU A 189 -19.93 13.20 -6.73
N LEU A 190 -20.84 13.10 -5.74
CA LEU A 190 -22.26 12.75 -5.98
C LEU A 190 -23.06 13.86 -6.64
N LYS A 191 -22.60 15.12 -6.50
CA LYS A 191 -23.20 16.32 -7.06
C LYS A 191 -22.10 17.21 -7.60
N PRO A 192 -21.54 16.90 -8.79
CA PRO A 192 -20.33 17.53 -9.29
C PRO A 192 -20.43 19.05 -9.50
N GLU A 193 -21.64 19.59 -9.56
CA GLU A 193 -21.95 21.03 -9.61
C GLU A 193 -21.82 21.73 -8.25
N GLU A 194 -21.91 20.97 -7.14
CA GLU A 194 -21.75 21.50 -5.80
C GLU A 194 -20.27 21.52 -5.38
N THR A 195 -19.75 22.70 -5.15
CA THR A 195 -18.43 22.93 -4.56
C THR A 195 -18.59 23.75 -3.27
N TYR A 196 -17.63 23.63 -2.38
CA TYR A 196 -17.57 24.45 -1.17
C TYR A 196 -16.13 24.63 -0.71
N GLU A 197 -15.94 25.53 0.23
CA GLU A 197 -14.64 25.88 0.77
C GLU A 197 -14.55 25.56 2.26
N LEU A 198 -13.36 25.18 2.71
CA LEU A 198 -13.03 25.01 4.12
C LEU A 198 -11.72 25.71 4.43
N LYS A 199 -11.71 26.51 5.50
CA LYS A 199 -10.47 27.02 6.10
C LYS A 199 -9.98 26.04 7.17
N SER A 200 -8.66 25.89 7.26
CA SER A 200 -8.02 25.03 8.25
C SER A 200 -6.75 25.68 8.79
N ASN A 201 -6.48 25.48 10.09
CA ASN A 201 -5.19 25.86 10.70
C ASN A 201 -4.20 24.67 10.75
N ALA A 202 -4.62 23.48 10.33
CA ALA A 202 -3.75 22.32 10.18
C ALA A 202 -4.31 21.41 9.09
N VAL A 203 -3.63 21.31 7.95
CA VAL A 203 -3.99 20.45 6.83
C VAL A 203 -3.04 19.26 6.80
N ILE A 204 -3.55 18.06 7.04
CA ILE A 204 -2.78 16.83 7.00
C ILE A 204 -2.96 16.18 5.63
N LEU A 205 -1.88 16.14 4.82
CA LEU A 205 -1.88 15.50 3.50
C LEU A 205 -1.59 14.01 3.61
N ALA A 206 -2.66 13.20 3.75
CA ALA A 206 -2.59 11.74 3.84
C ALA A 206 -3.08 11.05 2.55
N ILE A 207 -2.75 11.62 1.39
CA ILE A 207 -3.34 11.37 0.07
C ILE A 207 -3.00 10.01 -0.56
N GLY A 208 -2.00 9.28 -0.03
CA GLY A 208 -1.47 8.07 -0.66
C GLY A 208 -0.69 8.36 -1.95
N HIS A 209 0.04 7.35 -2.48
CA HIS A 209 0.90 7.56 -3.64
C HIS A 209 0.17 7.55 -4.99
N SER A 210 -1.11 7.18 -5.03
CA SER A 210 -1.91 7.08 -6.27
C SER A 210 -2.70 8.34 -6.61
N ALA A 211 -2.72 9.36 -5.75
CA ALA A 211 -3.44 10.62 -5.95
C ALA A 211 -2.69 11.57 -6.90
N ARG A 212 -2.52 11.13 -8.15
CA ARG A 212 -1.65 11.78 -9.15
C ARG A 212 -2.14 13.15 -9.58
N ASP A 213 -3.44 13.34 -9.67
CA ASP A 213 -4.08 14.64 -9.88
C ASP A 213 -3.81 15.63 -8.74
N THR A 214 -3.81 15.11 -7.50
CA THR A 214 -3.48 15.92 -6.32
C THR A 214 -2.01 16.32 -6.31
N PHE A 215 -1.08 15.42 -6.68
CA PHE A 215 0.34 15.81 -6.83
C PHE A 215 0.55 16.90 -7.89
N GLU A 216 -0.14 16.82 -9.03
CA GLU A 216 -0.09 17.84 -10.07
C GLU A 216 -0.65 19.20 -9.56
N MET A 217 -1.73 19.17 -8.78
CA MET A 217 -2.30 20.35 -8.15
C MET A 217 -1.34 20.97 -7.12
N LEU A 218 -0.79 20.15 -6.21
CA LEU A 218 0.17 20.61 -5.20
C LEU A 218 1.44 21.21 -5.83
N TYR A 219 1.95 20.59 -6.90
CA TYR A 219 3.08 21.14 -7.64
C TYR A 219 2.77 22.51 -8.25
N LYS A 220 1.61 22.67 -8.90
CA LYS A 220 1.16 23.95 -9.44
C LYS A 220 1.00 25.03 -8.38
N ARG A 221 0.69 24.65 -7.14
CA ARG A 221 0.60 25.55 -5.99
C ARG A 221 1.95 25.84 -5.32
N GLY A 222 3.04 25.33 -5.88
CA GLY A 222 4.40 25.59 -5.39
C GLY A 222 4.77 24.82 -4.13
N ILE A 223 4.04 23.75 -3.79
CA ILE A 223 4.43 22.86 -2.70
C ILE A 223 5.73 22.13 -3.11
N PRO A 224 6.81 22.24 -2.34
CA PRO A 224 8.11 21.72 -2.73
C PRO A 224 8.12 20.18 -2.74
N MET A 225 8.61 19.62 -3.82
CA MET A 225 8.69 18.17 -4.06
C MET A 225 10.01 17.80 -4.71
N GLU A 226 10.44 16.56 -4.49
CA GLU A 226 11.59 15.97 -5.16
C GLU A 226 11.26 14.58 -5.71
N GLN A 227 12.00 14.15 -6.71
CA GLN A 227 11.95 12.78 -7.22
C GLN A 227 12.46 11.82 -6.15
N LYS A 228 11.87 10.64 -6.09
CA LYS A 228 12.26 9.59 -5.15
C LYS A 228 12.40 8.26 -5.89
N PRO A 229 13.50 7.50 -5.66
CA PRO A 229 13.62 6.14 -6.17
C PRO A 229 12.45 5.27 -5.70
N PHE A 230 12.01 4.36 -6.58
CA PHE A 230 10.96 3.40 -6.31
C PHE A 230 11.32 2.04 -6.94
N ALA A 231 10.42 1.08 -6.92
CA ALA A 231 10.61 -0.19 -7.61
C ALA A 231 9.36 -0.53 -8.41
N MET A 232 9.54 -1.29 -9.49
CA MET A 232 8.44 -1.76 -10.31
C MET A 232 8.80 -3.06 -11.03
N GLY A 233 7.80 -3.76 -11.50
CA GLY A 233 7.99 -5.02 -12.20
C GLY A 233 6.67 -5.72 -12.49
N LEU A 234 6.66 -7.01 -12.25
CA LEU A 234 5.53 -7.91 -12.49
C LEU A 234 5.18 -8.68 -11.23
N ARG A 235 3.97 -9.21 -11.16
CA ARG A 235 3.56 -10.12 -10.11
C ARG A 235 3.65 -11.55 -10.59
N ILE A 236 4.28 -12.45 -9.82
CA ILE A 236 4.42 -13.87 -10.10
C ILE A 236 3.51 -14.69 -9.20
N GLU A 237 2.89 -15.73 -9.77
CA GLU A 237 2.03 -16.67 -9.05
C GLU A 237 2.59 -18.09 -9.14
N HIS A 238 2.52 -18.80 -8.00
CA HIS A 238 2.80 -20.23 -7.88
C HIS A 238 1.69 -20.90 -7.07
N PRO A 239 1.45 -22.21 -7.24
CA PRO A 239 0.54 -22.96 -6.37
C PRO A 239 0.92 -22.77 -4.90
N ARG A 240 -0.06 -22.51 -4.03
CA ARG A 240 0.15 -22.38 -2.58
C ARG A 240 0.81 -23.63 -1.99
N THR A 241 0.38 -24.79 -2.44
CA THR A 241 0.96 -26.09 -2.02
C THR A 241 2.43 -26.21 -2.36
N PHE A 242 2.84 -25.79 -3.56
CA PHE A 242 4.26 -25.76 -3.96
C PHE A 242 5.10 -24.90 -3.01
N ILE A 243 4.62 -23.70 -2.66
CA ILE A 243 5.35 -22.80 -1.73
C ILE A 243 5.40 -23.41 -0.33
N ASN A 244 4.30 -24.00 0.16
CA ASN A 244 4.27 -24.68 1.45
C ASN A 244 5.27 -25.83 1.51
N GLU A 245 5.28 -26.70 0.50
CA GLU A 245 6.21 -27.84 0.42
C GLU A 245 7.67 -27.38 0.32
N ALA A 246 7.95 -26.34 -0.43
CA ALA A 246 9.30 -25.79 -0.56
C ALA A 246 9.84 -25.22 0.75
N GLN A 247 8.97 -24.66 1.61
CA GLN A 247 9.36 -24.03 2.87
C GLN A 247 9.35 -24.99 4.06
N TYR A 248 8.40 -25.93 4.09
CA TYR A 248 8.16 -26.81 5.25
C TYR A 248 8.55 -28.27 4.98
N GLY A 249 8.79 -28.64 3.73
CA GLY A 249 8.84 -30.04 3.30
C GLY A 249 7.43 -30.65 3.14
N TYR A 250 7.38 -31.84 2.57
CA TYR A 250 6.11 -32.55 2.40
C TYR A 250 5.72 -33.28 3.70
N HIS A 251 4.54 -32.96 4.22
CA HIS A 251 3.90 -33.71 5.29
C HIS A 251 2.38 -33.55 5.21
N PRO A 252 1.58 -34.62 5.29
CA PRO A 252 0.13 -34.55 5.09
C PRO A 252 -0.59 -33.61 6.10
N ASP A 253 -0.08 -33.46 7.32
CA ASP A 253 -0.72 -32.66 8.37
C ASP A 253 -0.27 -31.18 8.41
N TYR A 254 0.66 -30.75 7.55
CA TYR A 254 1.21 -29.39 7.62
C TYR A 254 0.19 -28.32 7.24
N GLU A 255 -0.77 -28.61 6.38
CA GLU A 255 -1.81 -27.66 6.02
C GLU A 255 -2.71 -27.24 7.21
N ASP A 256 -2.91 -28.13 8.17
CA ASP A 256 -3.72 -27.87 9.37
C ASP A 256 -2.92 -27.32 10.54
N LEU A 257 -1.60 -27.57 10.57
CA LEU A 257 -0.73 -27.21 11.71
C LEU A 257 0.09 -25.94 11.49
N LEU A 258 0.45 -25.65 10.23
CA LEU A 258 1.33 -24.54 9.89
C LEU A 258 0.59 -23.43 9.11
N PRO A 259 0.94 -22.17 9.32
CA PRO A 259 0.39 -21.09 8.50
C PRO A 259 0.85 -21.23 7.05
N THR A 260 0.07 -20.71 6.09
CA THR A 260 0.51 -20.64 4.70
C THR A 260 1.87 -19.97 4.59
N ALA A 261 2.80 -20.65 3.93
CA ALA A 261 4.20 -20.25 3.85
C ALA A 261 4.40 -18.96 3.08
N ASP A 262 5.35 -18.17 3.54
CA ASP A 262 5.82 -16.95 2.86
C ASP A 262 7.30 -17.07 2.48
N TYR A 263 7.76 -16.16 1.61
CA TYR A 263 9.17 -16.07 1.24
C TYR A 263 9.59 -14.60 1.06
N LYS A 264 10.89 -14.38 1.19
CA LYS A 264 11.55 -13.11 0.85
C LYS A 264 12.82 -13.43 0.09
N LEU A 265 12.88 -13.04 -1.18
CA LEU A 265 13.95 -13.30 -2.11
C LEU A 265 14.58 -12.00 -2.58
N VAL A 266 15.88 -11.99 -2.78
CA VAL A 266 16.65 -10.86 -3.28
C VAL A 266 17.80 -11.36 -4.13
N HIS A 267 18.07 -10.67 -5.22
CA HIS A 267 19.17 -10.96 -6.14
C HIS A 267 19.76 -9.66 -6.69
N GLN A 268 21.06 -9.66 -6.95
CA GLN A 268 21.72 -8.61 -7.70
C GLN A 268 21.87 -9.10 -9.13
N ALA A 269 21.10 -8.53 -10.05
CA ALA A 269 21.12 -8.93 -11.45
C ALA A 269 22.42 -8.55 -12.16
N ALA A 270 22.74 -9.28 -13.24
CA ALA A 270 23.96 -9.06 -14.02
C ALA A 270 24.11 -7.63 -14.57
N ASN A 271 22.99 -6.95 -14.82
CA ASN A 271 22.97 -5.54 -15.23
C ASN A 271 23.14 -4.53 -14.07
N GLY A 272 23.49 -5.00 -12.86
CA GLY A 272 23.73 -4.16 -11.69
C GLY A 272 22.46 -3.74 -10.93
N ARG A 273 21.27 -4.22 -11.31
CA ARG A 273 20.02 -3.88 -10.64
C ARG A 273 19.68 -4.85 -9.51
N ALA A 274 19.19 -4.33 -8.39
CA ALA A 274 18.61 -5.16 -7.35
C ALA A 274 17.22 -5.63 -7.78
N VAL A 275 16.99 -6.95 -7.69
CA VAL A 275 15.70 -7.62 -7.94
C VAL A 275 15.26 -8.27 -6.64
N TYR A 276 14.01 -8.11 -6.28
CA TYR A 276 13.51 -8.70 -5.03
C TYR A 276 12.01 -9.00 -5.06
N SER A 277 11.63 -9.99 -4.25
CA SER A 277 10.22 -10.25 -3.98
C SER A 277 9.67 -9.15 -3.06
N PHE A 278 8.52 -8.59 -3.43
CA PHE A 278 7.87 -7.54 -2.65
C PHE A 278 6.40 -7.86 -2.42
N CYS A 279 5.90 -7.51 -1.24
CA CYS A 279 4.50 -7.69 -0.86
C CYS A 279 3.95 -9.09 -1.24
N MET A 280 4.71 -10.16 -0.89
CA MET A 280 4.28 -11.54 -1.11
C MET A 280 2.97 -11.79 -0.35
N CYS A 281 1.97 -12.33 -1.04
CA CYS A 281 0.64 -12.64 -0.55
C CYS A 281 0.45 -14.17 -0.50
N PRO A 282 0.69 -14.80 0.65
CA PRO A 282 0.46 -16.23 0.83
C PRO A 282 -1.01 -16.58 0.61
N GLY A 283 -1.30 -17.64 -0.13
CA GLY A 283 -2.68 -18.07 -0.39
C GLY A 283 -3.59 -16.90 -0.77
N GLY A 284 -3.19 -16.13 -1.79
CA GLY A 284 -3.85 -14.88 -2.15
C GLY A 284 -4.08 -14.71 -3.65
N TYR A 285 -4.62 -13.58 -4.00
CA TYR A 285 -5.03 -13.22 -5.36
C TYR A 285 -4.17 -12.09 -5.90
N VAL A 286 -3.88 -12.13 -7.19
CA VAL A 286 -3.53 -10.91 -7.94
C VAL A 286 -4.81 -10.12 -8.17
N VAL A 287 -4.76 -8.80 -8.02
CA VAL A 287 -5.93 -7.95 -8.17
C VAL A 287 -5.68 -6.83 -9.18
N ASN A 288 -6.73 -6.45 -9.93
CA ASN A 288 -6.71 -5.21 -10.69
C ASN A 288 -6.79 -4.03 -9.71
N ALA A 289 -5.69 -3.32 -9.57
CA ALA A 289 -5.52 -2.19 -8.66
C ALA A 289 -5.47 -0.83 -9.40
N SER A 290 -5.98 -0.79 -10.62
CA SER A 290 -6.04 0.43 -11.43
C SER A 290 -6.85 1.54 -10.74
N SER A 291 -6.46 2.79 -10.98
CA SER A 291 -7.18 3.96 -10.47
C SER A 291 -7.35 5.06 -11.53
N GLU A 292 -6.79 4.88 -12.71
CA GLU A 292 -6.91 5.81 -13.84
C GLU A 292 -7.41 5.05 -15.08
N SER A 293 -8.35 5.62 -15.80
CA SER A 293 -8.86 5.04 -17.04
C SER A 293 -7.75 4.91 -18.09
N GLY A 294 -7.77 3.83 -18.87
CA GLY A 294 -6.75 3.58 -19.90
C GLY A 294 -5.40 3.11 -19.33
N ARG A 295 -5.33 2.71 -18.07
CA ARG A 295 -4.11 2.25 -17.38
C ARG A 295 -4.38 0.99 -16.56
N ILE A 296 -3.45 0.05 -16.58
CA ILE A 296 -3.53 -1.18 -15.78
C ILE A 296 -2.37 -1.21 -14.77
N CYS A 297 -2.74 -1.39 -13.51
CA CYS A 297 -1.82 -1.68 -12.43
C CYS A 297 -2.33 -2.89 -11.65
N VAL A 298 -1.45 -3.79 -11.27
CA VAL A 298 -1.78 -4.94 -10.42
C VAL A 298 -1.23 -4.76 -9.01
N ASN A 299 -1.85 -5.45 -8.07
CA ASN A 299 -1.35 -5.65 -6.71
C ASN A 299 -1.74 -7.05 -6.24
N GLY A 300 -1.37 -7.43 -5.02
CA GLY A 300 -1.80 -8.66 -4.39
C GLY A 300 -2.64 -8.41 -3.15
N MET A 301 -3.55 -9.33 -2.87
CA MET A 301 -4.32 -9.36 -1.63
C MET A 301 -4.47 -10.79 -1.11
N SER A 302 -4.67 -10.92 0.20
CA SER A 302 -5.09 -12.17 0.83
C SER A 302 -6.21 -11.89 1.83
N TYR A 303 -7.08 -12.87 2.00
CA TYR A 303 -7.96 -12.93 3.15
C TYR A 303 -7.19 -13.37 4.40
N SER A 304 -7.80 -13.28 5.56
CA SER A 304 -7.19 -13.67 6.84
C SER A 304 -6.81 -15.15 6.89
N ASP A 305 -7.56 -16.02 6.22
CA ASP A 305 -7.33 -17.47 6.13
C ASP A 305 -6.20 -17.88 5.17
N ARG A 306 -5.82 -17.03 4.22
CA ARG A 306 -4.74 -17.29 3.24
C ARG A 306 -4.88 -18.63 2.49
N LYS A 307 -6.11 -18.97 2.07
CA LYS A 307 -6.45 -20.28 1.47
C LYS A 307 -6.74 -20.27 -0.04
N ALA A 308 -6.39 -19.20 -0.75
CA ALA A 308 -6.48 -19.21 -2.22
C ALA A 308 -5.53 -20.25 -2.83
N ASP A 309 -5.83 -20.70 -4.05
CA ASP A 309 -5.08 -21.76 -4.74
C ASP A 309 -3.61 -21.39 -4.98
N ASN A 310 -3.34 -20.11 -5.26
CA ASN A 310 -1.99 -19.62 -5.50
C ASN A 310 -1.50 -18.75 -4.35
N SER A 311 -0.19 -18.69 -4.19
CA SER A 311 0.55 -17.63 -3.52
C SER A 311 1.16 -16.73 -4.58
N ASN A 312 1.24 -15.42 -4.33
CA ASN A 312 1.81 -14.49 -5.31
C ASN A 312 2.73 -13.44 -4.65
N SER A 313 3.69 -12.92 -5.40
CA SER A 313 4.45 -11.74 -5.00
C SER A 313 4.82 -10.87 -6.20
N ALA A 314 5.02 -9.59 -5.97
CA ALA A 314 5.70 -8.77 -6.95
C ALA A 314 7.18 -9.18 -7.03
N ILE A 315 7.72 -9.25 -8.25
CA ILE A 315 9.14 -9.32 -8.55
C ILE A 315 9.49 -7.97 -9.15
N VAL A 316 10.19 -7.16 -8.37
CA VAL A 316 10.43 -5.76 -8.68
C VAL A 316 11.90 -5.42 -8.75
N VAL A 317 12.20 -4.46 -9.61
CA VAL A 317 13.52 -3.92 -9.89
C VAL A 317 13.53 -2.46 -9.44
N ASN A 318 14.60 -2.01 -8.81
CA ASN A 318 14.71 -0.62 -8.43
C ASN A 318 14.88 0.29 -9.65
N VAL A 319 14.17 1.40 -9.57
CA VAL A 319 14.13 2.50 -10.55
C VAL A 319 14.56 3.77 -9.85
N THR A 320 15.46 4.49 -10.47
CA THR A 320 16.01 5.74 -9.95
C THR A 320 15.71 6.92 -10.90
N PRO A 321 15.89 8.17 -10.49
CA PRO A 321 15.66 9.31 -11.36
C PRO A 321 16.45 9.29 -12.67
N GLU A 322 17.55 8.57 -12.73
CA GLU A 322 18.38 8.44 -13.95
C GLU A 322 17.75 7.51 -15.00
N ASP A 323 16.71 6.76 -14.66
CA ASP A 323 16.07 5.77 -15.54
C ASP A 323 14.98 6.35 -16.44
N TYR A 324 14.58 7.60 -16.19
CA TYR A 324 13.55 8.28 -16.98
C TYR A 324 13.92 9.76 -17.23
N PRO A 325 13.44 10.37 -18.33
CA PRO A 325 13.90 11.70 -18.70
C PRO A 325 13.34 12.80 -17.80
N GLY A 326 14.15 13.83 -17.58
CA GLY A 326 13.77 15.13 -17.03
C GLY A 326 13.94 15.26 -15.51
N ASP A 327 14.12 16.52 -15.10
CA ASP A 327 14.34 16.91 -13.70
C ASP A 327 13.02 17.28 -12.97
N HIS A 328 11.89 17.12 -13.65
CA HIS A 328 10.59 17.47 -13.09
C HIS A 328 10.26 16.57 -11.88
N PRO A 329 9.86 17.11 -10.73
CA PRO A 329 9.58 16.30 -9.52
C PRO A 329 8.58 15.17 -9.74
N LEU A 330 7.68 15.29 -10.72
CA LEU A 330 6.67 14.29 -11.07
C LEU A 330 7.11 13.31 -12.18
N ALA A 331 8.36 13.37 -12.67
CA ALA A 331 8.81 12.55 -13.80
C ALA A 331 8.65 11.04 -13.54
N GLY A 332 8.98 10.57 -12.33
CA GLY A 332 8.77 9.16 -11.94
C GLY A 332 7.29 8.74 -11.95
N MET A 333 6.37 9.64 -11.62
CA MET A 333 4.93 9.40 -11.73
C MET A 333 4.49 9.26 -13.20
N TYR A 334 5.02 10.09 -14.09
CA TYR A 334 4.73 9.98 -15.53
C TYR A 334 5.31 8.71 -16.12
N PHE A 335 6.50 8.30 -15.69
CA PHE A 335 7.08 7.02 -16.09
C PHE A 335 6.22 5.82 -15.66
N GLN A 336 5.69 5.82 -14.43
CA GLN A 336 4.73 4.79 -14.00
C GLN A 336 3.48 4.78 -14.88
N ARG A 337 2.90 5.96 -15.19
CA ARG A 337 1.73 6.08 -16.08
C ARG A 337 1.98 5.50 -17.47
N GLU A 338 3.14 5.75 -18.06
CA GLU A 338 3.52 5.21 -19.37
C GLU A 338 3.48 3.67 -19.38
N LEU A 339 4.06 3.03 -18.37
CA LEU A 339 4.10 1.58 -18.31
C LEU A 339 2.73 0.96 -17.98
N GLU A 340 1.92 1.62 -17.14
CA GLU A 340 0.53 1.23 -16.91
C GLU A 340 -0.34 1.35 -18.17
N GLU A 341 -0.06 2.32 -19.04
CA GLU A 341 -0.73 2.51 -20.32
C GLU A 341 -0.33 1.43 -21.34
N LYS A 342 0.97 1.10 -21.42
CA LYS A 342 1.46 -0.05 -22.20
C LYS A 342 0.81 -1.37 -21.75
N ALA A 343 0.66 -1.58 -20.43
CA ALA A 343 -0.04 -2.74 -19.89
C ALA A 343 -1.52 -2.76 -20.28
N TYR A 344 -2.20 -1.61 -20.25
CA TYR A 344 -3.59 -1.50 -20.73
C TYR A 344 -3.73 -1.87 -22.20
N GLN A 345 -2.83 -1.39 -23.05
CA GLN A 345 -2.81 -1.72 -24.47
C GLN A 345 -2.54 -3.21 -24.71
N ALA A 346 -1.51 -3.78 -24.06
CA ALA A 346 -1.16 -5.18 -24.17
C ALA A 346 -2.30 -6.10 -23.69
N GLY A 347 -2.98 -5.72 -22.63
CA GLY A 347 -4.12 -6.44 -22.05
C GLY A 347 -5.47 -6.12 -22.71
N LYS A 348 -5.52 -5.19 -23.68
CA LYS A 348 -6.77 -4.72 -24.31
C LYS A 348 -7.82 -4.30 -23.28
N GLY A 349 -7.36 -3.59 -22.22
CA GLY A 349 -8.20 -3.15 -21.13
C GLY A 349 -8.36 -4.17 -19.96
N ALA A 350 -7.80 -5.36 -20.07
CA ALA A 350 -7.72 -6.36 -19.00
C ALA A 350 -6.28 -6.48 -18.50
N ILE A 351 -6.07 -7.18 -17.39
CA ILE A 351 -4.73 -7.46 -16.86
C ILE A 351 -3.97 -8.33 -17.87
N PRO A 352 -2.83 -7.88 -18.44
CA PRO A 352 -1.99 -8.73 -19.26
C PRO A 352 -1.31 -9.80 -18.42
N VAL A 353 -1.38 -11.04 -18.88
CA VAL A 353 -0.87 -12.24 -18.21
C VAL A 353 0.01 -13.02 -19.16
N GLN A 354 1.07 -13.62 -18.63
CA GLN A 354 2.01 -14.41 -19.42
C GLN A 354 2.62 -15.55 -18.58
N ARG A 355 2.92 -16.69 -19.18
CA ARG A 355 3.73 -17.73 -18.54
C ARG A 355 5.20 -17.29 -18.50
N PHE A 356 5.91 -17.63 -17.42
CA PHE A 356 7.32 -17.24 -17.26
C PHE A 356 8.21 -17.79 -18.39
N GLY A 357 8.00 -19.03 -18.83
CA GLY A 357 8.74 -19.61 -19.93
C GLY A 357 8.58 -18.83 -21.24
N ASP A 358 7.37 -18.37 -21.55
CA ASP A 358 7.10 -17.54 -22.74
C ASP A 358 7.67 -16.12 -22.58
N PHE A 359 7.59 -15.55 -21.37
CA PHE A 359 8.20 -14.24 -21.05
C PHE A 359 9.71 -14.26 -21.28
N ARG A 360 10.40 -15.28 -20.78
CA ARG A 360 11.84 -15.48 -20.96
C ARG A 360 12.23 -15.61 -22.43
N MET A 361 11.38 -16.25 -23.23
CA MET A 361 11.61 -16.46 -24.67
C MET A 361 11.08 -15.30 -25.54
N ASN A 362 10.58 -14.23 -24.93
CA ASN A 362 9.98 -13.08 -25.59
C ASN A 362 8.88 -13.47 -26.61
N ARG A 363 8.02 -14.37 -26.24
CA ARG A 363 6.90 -14.81 -27.09
C ARG A 363 5.57 -14.69 -26.34
N MET A 364 4.49 -14.42 -27.05
CA MET A 364 3.16 -14.32 -26.47
C MET A 364 2.71 -15.65 -25.86
N SER A 365 2.07 -15.61 -24.69
CA SER A 365 1.28 -16.75 -24.19
C SER A 365 -0.13 -16.67 -24.74
N GLU A 366 -0.73 -17.80 -25.05
CA GLU A 366 -2.11 -17.92 -25.53
C GLU A 366 -3.03 -18.52 -24.49
N ILE A 367 -2.50 -19.47 -23.68
CA ILE A 367 -3.24 -20.21 -22.66
C ILE A 367 -2.39 -20.42 -21.42
N ALA A 368 -3.05 -20.73 -20.30
CA ALA A 368 -2.37 -21.20 -19.09
C ALA A 368 -1.81 -22.61 -19.30
N GLY A 369 -0.66 -22.88 -18.69
CA GLY A 369 -0.11 -24.24 -18.53
C GLY A 369 -0.80 -24.98 -17.37
N LYS A 370 -0.02 -25.72 -16.59
CA LYS A 370 -0.48 -26.45 -15.38
C LYS A 370 -0.89 -25.49 -14.27
N ILE A 371 -0.27 -24.29 -14.17
CA ILE A 371 -0.62 -23.25 -13.19
C ILE A 371 -1.68 -22.35 -13.81
N LYS A 372 -2.81 -22.18 -13.10
CA LYS A 372 -3.91 -21.31 -13.53
C LYS A 372 -3.81 -19.96 -12.82
N PRO A 373 -4.11 -18.84 -13.51
CA PRO A 373 -4.16 -17.54 -12.86
C PRO A 373 -5.18 -17.47 -11.72
N CYS A 374 -4.79 -16.94 -10.56
CA CYS A 374 -5.66 -16.71 -9.42
C CYS A 374 -5.88 -15.18 -9.26
N ILE A 375 -6.70 -14.61 -10.15
CA ILE A 375 -6.81 -13.17 -10.37
C ILE A 375 -8.22 -12.67 -10.10
N LYS A 376 -8.33 -11.53 -9.40
CA LYS A 376 -9.57 -10.74 -9.29
C LYS A 376 -9.52 -9.58 -10.30
N GLY A 377 -10.46 -9.61 -11.22
CA GLY A 377 -10.52 -8.73 -12.38
C GLY A 377 -10.39 -9.51 -13.71
N ALA A 378 -10.69 -8.81 -14.80
CA ALA A 378 -10.47 -9.39 -16.13
C ALA A 378 -8.99 -9.54 -16.42
N TYR A 379 -8.59 -10.64 -17.03
CA TYR A 379 -7.23 -10.84 -17.53
C TYR A 379 -7.23 -11.38 -18.97
N THR A 380 -6.12 -11.22 -19.67
CA THR A 380 -5.92 -11.80 -21.01
C THR A 380 -4.45 -12.20 -21.18
N PHE A 381 -4.22 -13.31 -21.87
CA PHE A 381 -2.86 -13.72 -22.20
C PHE A 381 -2.26 -12.75 -23.22
N SER A 382 -1.00 -12.41 -23.03
CA SER A 382 -0.33 -11.36 -23.77
C SER A 382 1.19 -11.56 -23.76
N ASN A 383 1.93 -10.60 -24.34
CA ASN A 383 3.38 -10.49 -24.18
C ASN A 383 3.73 -9.31 -23.26
N LEU A 384 4.11 -9.59 -22.02
CA LEU A 384 4.49 -8.59 -21.02
C LEU A 384 5.83 -7.89 -21.33
N ASN A 385 6.64 -8.46 -22.23
CA ASN A 385 7.91 -7.82 -22.62
C ASN A 385 7.69 -6.44 -23.26
N CYS A 386 6.55 -6.20 -23.91
CA CYS A 386 6.23 -4.89 -24.48
C CYS A 386 5.80 -3.85 -23.42
N CYS A 387 5.52 -4.26 -22.19
CA CYS A 387 5.10 -3.38 -21.12
C CYS A 387 6.27 -2.79 -20.31
N LEU A 388 7.47 -3.37 -20.43
CA LEU A 388 8.61 -3.06 -19.57
C LEU A 388 9.80 -2.57 -20.39
N PRO A 389 10.61 -1.65 -19.85
CA PRO A 389 11.95 -1.39 -20.37
C PRO A 389 12.83 -2.65 -20.32
N GLU A 390 13.75 -2.76 -21.27
CA GLU A 390 14.61 -3.94 -21.42
C GLU A 390 15.40 -4.26 -20.16
N TYR A 391 15.96 -3.25 -19.50
CA TYR A 391 16.75 -3.45 -18.27
C TYR A 391 15.92 -4.01 -17.10
N ILE A 392 14.63 -3.69 -17.02
CA ILE A 392 13.71 -4.25 -16.00
C ILE A 392 13.36 -5.68 -16.36
N ARG A 393 13.03 -5.95 -17.63
CA ARG A 393 12.72 -7.28 -18.15
C ARG A 393 13.87 -8.25 -17.87
N ASP A 394 15.08 -7.89 -18.28
CA ASP A 394 16.27 -8.73 -18.14
C ASP A 394 16.61 -8.99 -16.69
N ALA A 395 16.50 -7.96 -15.84
CA ALA A 395 16.69 -8.12 -14.41
C ALA A 395 15.66 -9.06 -13.77
N ILE A 396 14.38 -8.99 -14.17
CA ILE A 396 13.32 -9.90 -13.68
C ILE A 396 13.65 -11.34 -14.07
N ILE A 397 14.05 -11.60 -15.32
CA ILE A 397 14.40 -12.94 -15.80
C ILE A 397 15.57 -13.49 -14.99
N ASP A 398 16.66 -12.73 -14.85
CA ASP A 398 17.84 -13.13 -14.07
C ASP A 398 17.47 -13.36 -12.59
N GLY A 399 16.66 -12.48 -12.00
CA GLY A 399 16.17 -12.62 -10.63
C GLY A 399 15.38 -13.90 -10.41
N VAL A 400 14.40 -14.21 -11.27
CA VAL A 400 13.55 -15.42 -11.15
C VAL A 400 14.40 -16.69 -11.30
N LEU A 401 15.33 -16.72 -12.27
CA LEU A 401 16.28 -17.83 -12.43
C LEU A 401 17.21 -18.00 -11.22
N SER A 402 17.59 -16.92 -10.57
CA SER A 402 18.39 -16.96 -9.34
C SER A 402 17.56 -17.44 -8.14
N PHE A 403 16.30 -17.05 -8.06
CA PHE A 403 15.39 -17.47 -6.99
C PHE A 403 15.10 -18.97 -7.01
N ASP A 404 15.19 -19.61 -8.19
CA ASP A 404 15.09 -21.06 -8.35
C ASP A 404 16.17 -21.82 -7.57
N ARG A 405 17.33 -21.22 -7.35
CA ARG A 405 18.40 -21.82 -6.53
C ARG A 405 18.07 -21.82 -5.04
N VAL A 406 17.14 -20.95 -4.60
CA VAL A 406 16.69 -20.84 -3.22
C VAL A 406 15.43 -21.66 -2.98
N ILE A 407 14.50 -21.59 -3.93
CA ILE A 407 13.23 -22.32 -3.95
C ILE A 407 13.22 -23.10 -5.27
N SER A 408 13.65 -24.36 -5.23
CA SER A 408 13.72 -25.21 -6.43
C SER A 408 12.36 -25.37 -7.08
N GLY A 409 12.24 -25.04 -8.38
CA GLY A 409 10.99 -24.98 -9.13
C GLY A 409 10.35 -23.57 -9.17
N PHE A 410 10.98 -22.54 -8.58
CA PHE A 410 10.46 -21.18 -8.64
C PHE A 410 10.44 -20.61 -10.07
N ALA A 411 11.40 -20.98 -10.90
CA ALA A 411 11.48 -20.60 -12.32
C ALA A 411 10.71 -21.56 -13.24
N ASP A 412 9.63 -22.17 -12.76
CA ASP A 412 8.75 -23.02 -13.57
C ASP A 412 8.24 -22.26 -14.80
N ASP A 413 8.35 -22.86 -15.98
CA ASP A 413 7.91 -22.24 -17.23
C ASP A 413 6.40 -21.91 -17.23
N ASP A 414 5.60 -22.57 -16.42
CA ASP A 414 4.16 -22.34 -16.26
C ASP A 414 3.81 -21.35 -15.13
N ALA A 415 4.79 -20.85 -14.36
CA ALA A 415 4.55 -19.79 -13.39
C ALA A 415 3.90 -18.58 -14.09
N ILE A 416 2.87 -18.00 -13.47
CA ILE A 416 2.07 -16.95 -14.09
C ILE A 416 2.63 -15.58 -13.71
N LEU A 417 2.93 -14.76 -14.71
CA LEU A 417 3.26 -13.36 -14.57
C LEU A 417 2.06 -12.48 -14.92
N SER A 418 1.85 -11.43 -14.12
CA SER A 418 0.80 -10.41 -14.35
C SER A 418 1.42 -9.02 -14.25
N GLY A 419 0.97 -8.08 -15.06
CA GLY A 419 1.58 -6.75 -15.10
C GLY A 419 0.64 -5.58 -15.29
N VAL A 420 1.15 -4.41 -14.95
CA VAL A 420 2.43 -4.10 -14.30
C VAL A 420 2.22 -3.80 -12.82
N GLU A 421 3.15 -4.21 -11.96
CA GLU A 421 3.22 -3.74 -10.56
C GLU A 421 4.07 -2.47 -10.54
N ALA A 422 3.42 -1.31 -10.72
CA ALA A 422 4.11 -0.03 -10.87
C ALA A 422 4.09 0.83 -9.60
N ARG A 423 3.31 0.45 -8.58
CA ARG A 423 2.99 1.29 -7.43
C ARG A 423 3.45 0.70 -6.10
N THR A 424 4.70 0.25 -6.04
CA THR A 424 5.29 -0.31 -4.81
C THR A 424 5.54 0.74 -3.74
N SER A 425 5.85 1.98 -4.15
CA SER A 425 6.05 3.14 -3.28
C SER A 425 5.85 4.44 -4.07
N SER A 426 5.76 5.56 -3.35
CA SER A 426 5.67 6.88 -3.99
C SER A 426 6.95 7.18 -4.78
N PRO A 427 6.85 7.62 -6.05
CA PRO A 427 7.97 8.13 -6.84
C PRO A 427 8.31 9.59 -6.51
N ILE A 428 7.57 10.18 -5.56
CA ILE A 428 7.64 11.59 -5.18
C ILE A 428 7.84 11.67 -3.68
N LYS A 429 8.59 12.67 -3.24
CA LYS A 429 8.67 13.07 -1.84
C LYS A 429 8.25 14.53 -1.72
N ILE A 430 7.24 14.81 -0.91
CA ILE A 430 6.83 16.17 -0.55
C ILE A 430 7.75 16.64 0.58
N LEU A 431 8.46 17.74 0.38
CA LEU A 431 9.46 18.17 1.34
C LEU A 431 8.80 18.75 2.61
N ARG A 432 9.43 18.49 3.75
CA ARG A 432 9.04 19.00 5.06
C ARG A 432 10.22 19.74 5.70
N ASP A 433 9.91 20.81 6.41
CA ASP A 433 10.84 21.50 7.29
C ASP A 433 11.00 20.80 8.65
N ALA A 434 11.72 21.44 9.57
CA ALA A 434 11.98 20.89 10.90
C ALA A 434 10.71 20.72 11.75
N ASP A 435 9.68 21.53 11.49
CA ASP A 435 8.39 21.50 12.18
C ASP A 435 7.40 20.51 11.52
N LEU A 436 7.89 19.73 10.55
CA LEU A 436 7.13 18.75 9.76
C LEU A 436 6.08 19.38 8.84
N THR A 437 6.11 20.70 8.65
CA THR A 437 5.27 21.42 7.70
C THR A 437 5.92 21.47 6.31
N SER A 438 5.16 21.83 5.30
CA SER A 438 5.66 22.07 3.96
C SER A 438 5.65 23.57 3.65
N ALA A 439 6.77 24.10 3.12
CA ALA A 439 6.90 25.50 2.72
C ALA A 439 6.56 26.51 3.84
N HIS A 440 6.87 26.17 5.10
CA HIS A 440 6.57 27.00 6.29
C HIS A 440 5.09 27.40 6.40
N THR A 441 4.19 26.48 6.06
CA THR A 441 2.73 26.65 6.13
C THR A 441 2.14 25.77 7.23
N CYS A 442 0.81 25.73 7.34
CA CYS A 442 0.10 24.77 8.20
C CYS A 442 -0.25 23.45 7.48
N ILE A 443 0.50 23.07 6.43
CA ILE A 443 0.31 21.83 5.65
C ILE A 443 1.33 20.78 6.11
N TYR A 444 0.85 19.62 6.55
CA TYR A 444 1.62 18.52 7.12
C TYR A 444 1.58 17.28 6.19
N PRO A 445 2.54 17.13 5.26
CA PRO A 445 2.60 15.92 4.42
C PRO A 445 2.96 14.69 5.25
N CYS A 446 2.17 13.61 5.12
CA CYS A 446 2.41 12.36 5.87
C CYS A 446 2.09 11.11 5.05
N GLY A 447 2.45 9.97 5.61
CA GLY A 447 2.17 8.67 5.04
C GLY A 447 2.99 8.35 3.79
N GLU A 448 2.47 7.40 3.01
CA GLU A 448 3.16 6.87 1.83
C GLU A 448 3.18 7.87 0.67
N GLY A 449 2.09 8.61 0.48
CA GLY A 449 2.00 9.62 -0.59
C GLY A 449 3.05 10.72 -0.44
N ALA A 450 3.32 11.14 0.77
CA ALA A 450 4.38 12.13 1.04
C ALA A 450 5.81 11.57 0.92
N GLY A 451 5.99 10.26 0.69
CA GLY A 451 7.29 9.62 0.50
C GLY A 451 7.99 9.19 1.79
N TYR A 452 7.33 9.24 2.96
CA TYR A 452 7.92 8.95 4.28
C TYR A 452 7.54 7.59 4.86
N ALA A 453 6.59 6.89 4.28
CA ALA A 453 6.14 5.57 4.71
C ALA A 453 6.08 4.60 3.53
N GLY A 454 6.05 3.31 3.81
CA GLY A 454 5.98 2.27 2.79
C GLY A 454 5.08 1.09 3.22
N GLY A 455 4.01 1.35 3.97
CA GLY A 455 3.04 0.34 4.38
C GLY A 455 2.17 0.79 5.55
N ILE A 456 1.18 -0.03 5.92
CA ILE A 456 0.12 0.28 6.88
C ILE A 456 0.69 0.81 8.20
N THR A 457 1.54 0.02 8.86
CA THR A 457 2.07 0.37 10.20
C THR A 457 3.00 1.58 10.20
N SER A 458 3.74 1.82 9.12
CA SER A 458 4.64 2.97 9.01
C SER A 458 3.92 4.25 8.61
N ALA A 459 2.74 4.14 8.01
CA ALA A 459 1.89 5.28 7.65
C ALA A 459 0.99 5.71 8.83
N ALA A 460 0.51 4.74 9.60
CA ALA A 460 -0.27 4.94 10.83
C ALA A 460 0.63 5.49 11.96
#